data_da169e7120e6098e390e3cb4c231848d
#
_entry.id   da169e7120e6098e390e3cb4c231848d
#
_cell.length_a   1.000
_cell.length_b   1.000
_cell.length_c   1.000
_cell.angle_alpha   90.00
_cell.angle_beta   90.00
_cell.angle_gamma   90.00
#
_symmetry.space_group_name_H-M   'P 1'
#
loop_
_entity.id
_entity.type
_entity.pdbx_description
1 polymer ?
#
loop_
_entity_poly.entity_id
_entity_poly.type
_entity_poly.pdbx_seq_one_letter_code
_entity_poly.pdbx_strand_id
1 'polypeptide(L)'
;TKVAEALIASNPDDKALQLNLASSYMEAGQEDKATALLEKLRASGKLDQPEDYHNLYAMYLNHDKNKEGIAVIQEGLQKGVLKEDFDTMNSLAQAYWFSDQPEQAIAAYRKAAPLAPNGETYLNLARALLNGGHMAEAKQAAQQALDKGVRNPADAKKILSAAK
;
A
#
# COMPACT_ATOMS: atom_id res chain seq x y z
N THR A 1 14.67 6.50 21.59
CA THR A 1 14.77 7.69 20.71
C THR A 1 16.03 8.53 20.97
N LYS A 2 16.37 8.93 22.22
CA LYS A 2 17.57 9.76 22.50
C LYS A 2 18.89 9.14 22.03
N VAL A 3 19.07 7.83 22.16
CA VAL A 3 20.27 7.13 21.67
C VAL A 3 20.31 7.16 20.15
N ALA A 4 19.18 6.95 19.48
CA ALA A 4 19.09 6.99 18.01
C ALA A 4 19.33 8.42 17.48
N GLU A 5 18.80 9.45 18.17
CA GLU A 5 19.06 10.86 17.84
C GLU A 5 20.56 11.20 17.95
N ALA A 6 21.22 10.75 19.02
CA ALA A 6 22.67 10.94 19.21
C ALA A 6 23.51 10.21 18.14
N LEU A 7 23.08 9.02 17.73
CA LEU A 7 23.73 8.23 16.69
C LEU A 7 23.64 8.90 15.33
N ILE A 8 22.47 9.45 15.01
CA ILE A 8 22.25 10.23 13.76
C ILE A 8 23.04 11.54 13.78
N ALA A 9 23.13 12.21 14.93
CA ALA A 9 23.96 13.41 15.05
C ALA A 9 25.45 13.14 14.72
N SER A 10 25.92 11.93 15.01
CA SER A 10 27.27 11.48 14.67
C SER A 10 27.40 10.97 13.23
N ASN A 11 26.28 10.53 12.62
CA ASN A 11 26.23 9.97 11.26
C ASN A 11 25.01 10.52 10.50
N PRO A 12 25.01 11.82 10.18
CA PRO A 12 23.82 12.50 9.66
C PRO A 12 23.41 12.03 8.25
N ASP A 13 24.29 11.33 7.57
CA ASP A 13 24.08 10.83 6.21
C ASP A 13 23.68 9.35 6.15
N ASP A 14 23.62 8.66 7.29
CA ASP A 14 23.24 7.25 7.34
C ASP A 14 21.71 7.11 7.17
N LYS A 15 21.33 6.66 5.98
CA LYS A 15 19.93 6.43 5.58
C LYS A 15 19.24 5.41 6.50
N ALA A 16 19.91 4.31 6.82
CA ALA A 16 19.33 3.24 7.63
C ALA A 16 19.02 3.71 9.06
N LEU A 17 19.94 4.47 9.67
CA LEU A 17 19.71 5.08 10.98
C LEU A 17 18.55 6.07 10.97
N GLN A 18 18.43 6.86 9.90
CA GLN A 18 17.31 7.82 9.76
C GLN A 18 15.96 7.10 9.61
N LEU A 19 15.88 6.03 8.82
CA LEU A 19 14.67 5.21 8.68
C LEU A 19 14.27 4.54 10.00
N ASN A 20 15.24 3.97 10.73
CA ASN A 20 15.01 3.37 12.04
C ASN A 20 14.54 4.40 13.07
N LEU A 21 15.09 5.63 13.06
CA LEU A 21 14.61 6.69 13.95
C LEU A 21 13.19 7.12 13.58
N ALA A 22 12.87 7.24 12.30
CA ALA A 22 11.51 7.56 11.87
C ALA A 22 10.50 6.49 12.34
N SER A 23 10.83 5.20 12.21
CA SER A 23 10.03 4.11 12.78
C SER A 23 9.85 4.26 14.29
N SER A 24 10.93 4.52 15.02
CA SER A 24 10.87 4.72 16.48
C SER A 24 10.01 5.93 16.89
N TYR A 25 9.99 6.99 16.08
CA TYR A 25 9.09 8.12 16.31
C TYR A 25 7.63 7.75 16.07
N MET A 26 7.33 6.98 15.02
CA MET A 26 5.96 6.48 14.76
C MET A 26 5.46 5.63 15.91
N GLU A 27 6.26 4.65 16.35
CA GLU A 27 5.93 3.77 17.49
C GLU A 27 5.71 4.54 18.80
N ALA A 28 6.42 5.68 18.98
CA ALA A 28 6.26 6.56 20.14
C ALA A 28 5.12 7.58 19.99
N GLY A 29 4.32 7.54 18.92
CA GLY A 29 3.25 8.50 18.64
C GLY A 29 3.75 9.92 18.31
N GLN A 30 5.03 10.07 17.95
CA GLN A 30 5.64 11.35 17.56
C GLN A 30 5.62 11.52 16.03
N GLU A 31 4.42 11.45 15.47
CA GLU A 31 4.19 11.39 14.01
C GLU A 31 4.77 12.59 13.25
N ASP A 32 4.69 13.80 13.80
CA ASP A 32 5.25 15.00 13.16
C ASP A 32 6.75 14.90 12.97
N LYS A 33 7.47 14.36 13.96
CA LYS A 33 8.93 14.16 13.86
C LYS A 33 9.28 13.08 12.86
N ALA A 34 8.53 11.98 12.86
CA ALA A 34 8.70 10.91 11.89
C ALA A 34 8.48 11.43 10.48
N THR A 35 7.38 12.13 10.24
CA THR A 35 7.04 12.70 8.92
C THR A 35 8.12 13.69 8.47
N ALA A 36 8.57 14.60 9.33
CA ALA A 36 9.62 15.56 8.97
C ALA A 36 10.94 14.87 8.57
N LEU A 37 11.32 13.80 9.27
CA LEU A 37 12.52 13.03 8.95
C LEU A 37 12.37 12.27 7.64
N LEU A 38 11.21 11.66 7.39
CA LEU A 38 10.91 10.92 6.16
C LEU A 38 10.88 11.84 4.94
N GLU A 39 10.25 13.01 5.05
CA GLU A 39 10.25 13.99 3.97
C GLU A 39 11.66 14.53 3.68
N LYS A 40 12.48 14.72 4.71
CA LYS A 40 13.90 15.09 4.52
C LYS A 40 14.67 14.00 3.76
N LEU A 41 14.47 12.72 4.11
CA LEU A 41 15.08 11.59 3.40
C LEU A 41 14.62 11.54 1.94
N ARG A 42 13.34 11.70 1.71
CA ARG A 42 12.72 11.70 0.38
C ARG A 42 13.26 12.84 -0.47
N ALA A 43 13.30 14.06 0.06
CA ALA A 43 13.84 15.23 -0.61
C ALA A 43 15.34 15.15 -0.91
N SER A 44 16.10 14.40 -0.12
CA SER A 44 17.54 14.21 -0.33
C SER A 44 17.90 13.35 -1.54
N GLY A 45 16.90 12.63 -2.13
CA GLY A 45 17.11 11.70 -3.23
C GLY A 45 17.85 10.42 -2.85
N LYS A 46 18.05 10.14 -1.55
CA LYS A 46 18.76 8.96 -1.05
C LYS A 46 17.95 7.67 -1.09
N LEU A 47 16.63 7.77 -1.38
CA LEU A 47 15.77 6.60 -1.56
C LEU A 47 15.97 6.07 -3.00
N ASP A 48 16.83 5.07 -3.16
CA ASP A 48 17.25 4.53 -4.45
C ASP A 48 17.06 3.02 -4.60
N GLN A 49 16.66 2.33 -3.51
CA GLN A 49 16.40 0.90 -3.51
C GLN A 49 14.89 0.62 -3.35
N PRO A 50 14.38 -0.49 -3.93
CA PRO A 50 12.99 -0.90 -3.72
C PRO A 50 12.61 -1.00 -2.24
N GLU A 51 13.50 -1.55 -1.41
CA GLU A 51 13.30 -1.71 0.03
C GLU A 51 13.12 -0.38 0.76
N ASP A 52 13.78 0.70 0.33
CA ASP A 52 13.60 2.04 0.90
C ASP A 52 12.16 2.51 0.73
N TYR A 53 11.64 2.36 -0.49
CA TYR A 53 10.27 2.74 -0.82
C TYR A 53 9.25 1.83 -0.12
N HIS A 54 9.50 0.51 -0.07
CA HIS A 54 8.66 -0.45 0.67
C HIS A 54 8.56 -0.07 2.15
N ASN A 55 9.69 0.17 2.81
CA ASN A 55 9.72 0.55 4.22
C ASN A 55 8.99 1.88 4.45
N LEU A 56 9.20 2.85 3.55
CA LEU A 56 8.62 4.18 3.67
C LEU A 56 7.10 4.15 3.50
N TYR A 57 6.60 3.54 2.41
CA TYR A 57 5.15 3.49 2.22
C TYR A 57 4.45 2.59 3.24
N ALA A 58 5.07 1.46 3.64
CA ALA A 58 4.51 0.60 4.67
C ALA A 58 4.38 1.33 6.01
N MET A 59 5.36 2.17 6.37
CA MET A 59 5.31 3.00 7.56
C MET A 59 4.12 3.97 7.50
N TYR A 60 3.92 4.66 6.38
CA TYR A 60 2.77 5.54 6.21
C TYR A 60 1.44 4.78 6.27
N LEU A 61 1.32 3.66 5.55
CA LEU A 61 0.08 2.89 5.49
C LEU A 61 -0.30 2.26 6.83
N ASN A 62 0.68 1.79 7.61
CA ASN A 62 0.46 1.23 8.94
C ASN A 62 -0.03 2.26 9.97
N HIS A 63 0.11 3.55 9.66
CA HIS A 63 -0.37 4.67 10.48
C HIS A 63 -1.52 5.45 9.82
N ASP A 64 -2.28 4.79 8.93
CA ASP A 64 -3.44 5.35 8.22
C ASP A 64 -3.14 6.62 7.38
N LYS A 65 -1.85 6.89 7.11
CA LYS A 65 -1.40 7.99 6.24
C LYS A 65 -1.43 7.55 4.77
N ASN A 66 -2.64 7.20 4.31
CA ASN A 66 -2.83 6.61 2.97
C ASN A 66 -2.41 7.54 1.83
N LYS A 67 -2.64 8.85 1.95
CA LYS A 67 -2.26 9.83 0.91
C LYS A 67 -0.75 9.88 0.71
N GLU A 68 0.00 9.91 1.81
CA GLU A 68 1.46 9.90 1.83
C GLU A 68 2.00 8.58 1.28
N GLY A 69 1.41 7.46 1.70
CA GLY A 69 1.75 6.13 1.18
C GLY A 69 1.55 6.02 -0.32
N ILE A 70 0.40 6.49 -0.85
CA ILE A 70 0.11 6.56 -2.28
C ILE A 70 1.18 7.38 -3.00
N ALA A 71 1.51 8.57 -2.49
CA ALA A 71 2.49 9.45 -3.11
C ALA A 71 3.89 8.79 -3.20
N VAL A 72 4.30 8.07 -2.16
CA VAL A 72 5.58 7.33 -2.14
C VAL A 72 5.58 6.20 -3.17
N ILE A 73 4.50 5.40 -3.23
CA ILE A 73 4.40 4.31 -4.21
C ILE A 73 4.42 4.85 -5.63
N GLN A 74 3.64 5.89 -5.92
CA GLN A 74 3.62 6.52 -7.25
C GLN A 74 4.98 7.08 -7.65
N GLU A 75 5.68 7.73 -6.74
CA GLU A 75 7.03 8.23 -6.98
C GLU A 75 8.02 7.09 -7.29
N GLY A 76 7.98 6.01 -6.50
CA GLY A 76 8.83 4.84 -6.72
C GLY A 76 8.59 4.17 -8.07
N LEU A 77 7.32 4.06 -8.49
CA LEU A 77 6.93 3.55 -9.81
C LEU A 77 7.40 4.49 -10.92
N GLN A 78 7.19 5.80 -10.78
CA GLN A 78 7.60 6.80 -11.77
C GLN A 78 9.12 6.84 -11.97
N LYS A 79 9.89 6.68 -10.90
CA LYS A 79 11.36 6.61 -10.95
C LYS A 79 11.88 5.26 -11.44
N GLY A 80 10.99 4.26 -11.60
CA GLY A 80 11.38 2.90 -11.97
C GLY A 80 12.13 2.14 -10.86
N VAL A 81 12.12 2.63 -9.63
CA VAL A 81 12.67 1.95 -8.45
C VAL A 81 11.73 0.85 -7.99
N LEU A 82 10.43 1.13 -7.92
CA LEU A 82 9.39 0.12 -7.71
C LEU A 82 8.93 -0.47 -9.05
N LYS A 83 8.47 -1.72 -9.00
CA LYS A 83 7.82 -2.41 -10.12
C LYS A 83 6.34 -2.60 -9.84
N GLU A 84 5.55 -2.82 -10.89
CA GLU A 84 4.13 -3.20 -10.78
C GLU A 84 4.01 -4.69 -10.40
N ASP A 85 4.67 -5.10 -9.31
CA ASP A 85 4.53 -6.42 -8.73
C ASP A 85 3.32 -6.52 -7.80
N PHE A 86 3.08 -7.72 -7.26
CA PHE A 86 1.93 -7.96 -6.39
C PHE A 86 1.92 -7.05 -5.17
N ASP A 87 3.05 -6.96 -4.45
CA ASP A 87 3.11 -6.24 -3.17
C ASP A 87 2.89 -4.73 -3.38
N THR A 88 3.55 -4.15 -4.38
CA THR A 88 3.40 -2.74 -4.73
C THR A 88 1.97 -2.41 -5.15
N MET A 89 1.40 -3.20 -6.08
CA MET A 89 0.07 -2.90 -6.62
C MET A 89 -1.04 -3.20 -5.62
N ASN A 90 -0.89 -4.24 -4.78
CA ASN A 90 -1.86 -4.55 -3.73
C ASN A 90 -1.87 -3.48 -2.62
N SER A 91 -0.68 -3.00 -2.21
CA SER A 91 -0.56 -1.91 -1.24
C SER A 91 -1.18 -0.61 -1.77
N LEU A 92 -0.91 -0.28 -3.04
CA LEU A 92 -1.49 0.89 -3.70
C LEU A 92 -3.03 0.78 -3.78
N ALA A 93 -3.55 -0.38 -4.14
CA ALA A 93 -4.98 -0.63 -4.23
C ALA A 93 -5.68 -0.47 -2.88
N GLN A 94 -5.10 -1.03 -1.82
CA GLN A 94 -5.62 -0.88 -0.46
C GLN A 94 -5.59 0.58 0.00
N ALA A 95 -4.50 1.29 -0.26
CA ALA A 95 -4.38 2.71 0.10
C ALA A 95 -5.43 3.58 -0.60
N TYR A 96 -5.69 3.32 -1.89
CA TYR A 96 -6.79 3.99 -2.61
C TYR A 96 -8.16 3.63 -2.05
N TRP A 97 -8.38 2.35 -1.72
CA TRP A 97 -9.63 1.89 -1.11
C TRP A 97 -9.92 2.60 0.22
N PHE A 98 -8.94 2.66 1.12
CA PHE A 98 -9.08 3.35 2.41
C PHE A 98 -9.11 4.88 2.30
N SER A 99 -8.73 5.43 1.15
CA SER A 99 -8.85 6.87 0.84
C SER A 99 -10.13 7.24 0.09
N ASP A 100 -11.10 6.30 -0.01
CA ASP A 100 -12.35 6.50 -0.75
C ASP A 100 -12.14 6.91 -2.22
N GLN A 101 -11.19 6.24 -2.88
CA GLN A 101 -10.85 6.42 -4.29
C GLN A 101 -11.11 5.11 -5.06
N PRO A 102 -12.39 4.73 -5.27
CA PRO A 102 -12.75 3.41 -5.76
C PRO A 102 -12.22 3.11 -7.17
N GLU A 103 -12.21 4.06 -8.08
CA GLU A 103 -11.74 3.85 -9.46
C GLU A 103 -10.24 3.57 -9.51
N GLN A 104 -9.45 4.29 -8.70
CA GLN A 104 -8.02 4.06 -8.59
C GLN A 104 -7.73 2.71 -7.90
N ALA A 105 -8.51 2.37 -6.87
CA ALA A 105 -8.42 1.07 -6.21
C ALA A 105 -8.72 -0.07 -7.20
N ILE A 106 -9.78 0.03 -8.01
CA ILE A 106 -10.11 -0.93 -9.05
C ILE A 106 -8.95 -1.10 -10.02
N ALA A 107 -8.39 -0.01 -10.53
CA ALA A 107 -7.28 -0.05 -11.49
C ALA A 107 -6.04 -0.76 -10.91
N ALA A 108 -5.70 -0.48 -9.65
CA ALA A 108 -4.57 -1.11 -8.97
C ALA A 108 -4.86 -2.59 -8.63
N TYR A 109 -6.06 -2.93 -8.15
CA TYR A 109 -6.44 -4.33 -7.90
C TYR A 109 -6.45 -5.16 -9.17
N ARG A 110 -6.85 -4.61 -10.33
CA ARG A 110 -6.79 -5.33 -11.62
C ARG A 110 -5.37 -5.74 -11.99
N LYS A 111 -4.36 -4.96 -11.58
CA LYS A 111 -2.95 -5.30 -11.78
C LYS A 111 -2.46 -6.31 -10.73
N ALA A 112 -2.88 -6.18 -9.49
CA ALA A 112 -2.44 -7.04 -8.38
C ALA A 112 -3.07 -8.44 -8.42
N ALA A 113 -4.37 -8.55 -8.71
CA ALA A 113 -5.12 -9.80 -8.57
C ALA A 113 -4.61 -10.99 -9.40
N PRO A 114 -4.16 -10.83 -10.66
CA PRO A 114 -3.54 -11.93 -11.41
C PRO A 114 -2.26 -12.45 -10.78
N LEU A 115 -1.50 -11.59 -10.10
CA LEU A 115 -0.21 -11.88 -9.47
C LEU A 115 -0.35 -12.43 -8.04
N ALA A 116 -1.55 -12.33 -7.45
CA ALA A 116 -1.80 -12.74 -6.07
C ALA A 116 -1.66 -14.27 -5.90
N PRO A 117 -1.19 -14.75 -4.74
CA PRO A 117 -1.04 -16.20 -4.48
C PRO A 117 -2.38 -16.94 -4.32
N ASN A 118 -3.46 -16.22 -4.02
CA ASN A 118 -4.82 -16.75 -3.80
C ASN A 118 -5.89 -15.79 -4.30
N GLY A 119 -7.16 -16.12 -4.05
CA GLY A 119 -8.31 -15.34 -4.52
C GLY A 119 -8.68 -14.10 -3.71
N GLU A 120 -8.01 -13.80 -2.61
CA GLU A 120 -8.38 -12.69 -1.72
C GLU A 120 -8.33 -11.32 -2.43
N THR A 121 -7.31 -11.12 -3.28
CA THR A 121 -7.19 -9.86 -4.04
C THR A 121 -8.28 -9.74 -5.11
N TYR A 122 -8.70 -10.84 -5.74
CA TYR A 122 -9.87 -10.84 -6.61
C TYR A 122 -11.16 -10.52 -5.85
N LEU A 123 -11.30 -11.00 -4.60
CA LEU A 123 -12.44 -10.66 -3.77
C LEU A 123 -12.45 -9.17 -3.40
N ASN A 124 -11.28 -8.60 -3.11
CA ASN A 124 -11.15 -7.16 -2.89
C ASN A 124 -11.47 -6.34 -4.16
N LEU A 125 -11.02 -6.81 -5.33
CA LEU A 125 -11.41 -6.24 -6.63
C LEU A 125 -12.93 -6.29 -6.82
N ALA A 126 -13.56 -7.42 -6.51
CA ALA A 126 -15.01 -7.57 -6.63
C ALA A 126 -15.77 -6.58 -5.73
N ARG A 127 -15.30 -6.38 -4.49
CA ARG A 127 -15.88 -5.39 -3.57
C ARG A 127 -15.69 -3.95 -4.09
N ALA A 128 -14.51 -3.63 -4.59
CA ALA A 128 -14.23 -2.32 -5.16
C ALA A 128 -15.11 -2.03 -6.40
N LEU A 129 -15.24 -3.01 -7.29
CA LEU A 129 -16.12 -2.94 -8.47
C LEU A 129 -17.60 -2.77 -8.08
N LEU A 130 -18.05 -3.49 -7.05
CA LEU A 130 -19.41 -3.37 -6.53
C LEU A 130 -19.66 -1.97 -5.97
N ASN A 131 -18.71 -1.42 -5.22
CA ASN A 131 -18.80 -0.07 -4.67
C ASN A 131 -18.79 1.00 -5.78
N GLY A 132 -18.03 0.78 -6.85
CA GLY A 132 -18.01 1.64 -8.05
C GLY A 132 -19.23 1.45 -8.98
N GLY A 133 -20.18 0.57 -8.65
CA GLY A 133 -21.38 0.33 -9.48
C GLY A 133 -21.16 -0.61 -10.66
N HIS A 134 -20.00 -1.25 -10.79
CA HIS A 134 -19.62 -2.16 -11.88
C HIS A 134 -20.09 -3.61 -11.61
N MET A 135 -21.40 -3.83 -11.45
CA MET A 135 -21.96 -5.10 -10.99
C MET A 135 -21.53 -6.32 -11.83
N ALA A 136 -21.55 -6.20 -13.15
CA ALA A 136 -21.19 -7.33 -14.03
C ALA A 136 -19.74 -7.76 -13.82
N GLU A 137 -18.82 -6.80 -13.75
CA GLU A 137 -17.41 -7.06 -13.52
C GLU A 137 -17.13 -7.53 -12.09
N ALA A 138 -17.88 -7.01 -11.10
CA ALA A 138 -17.82 -7.48 -9.72
C ALA A 138 -18.14 -8.97 -9.61
N LYS A 139 -19.17 -9.46 -10.32
CA LYS A 139 -19.50 -10.89 -10.39
C LYS A 139 -18.38 -11.72 -11.03
N GLN A 140 -17.78 -11.23 -12.11
CA GLN A 140 -16.65 -11.92 -12.73
C GLN A 140 -15.46 -12.03 -11.77
N ALA A 141 -15.09 -10.94 -11.10
CA ALA A 141 -14.01 -10.95 -10.12
C ALA A 141 -14.34 -11.85 -8.91
N ALA A 142 -15.59 -11.88 -8.45
CA ALA A 142 -16.04 -12.78 -7.38
C ALA A 142 -15.93 -14.26 -7.79
N GLN A 143 -16.23 -14.62 -9.05
CA GLN A 143 -16.02 -15.96 -9.55
C GLN A 143 -14.53 -16.32 -9.59
N GLN A 144 -13.68 -15.42 -10.11
CA GLN A 144 -12.22 -15.61 -10.12
C GLN A 144 -11.64 -15.77 -8.70
N ALA A 145 -12.21 -15.05 -7.72
CA ALA A 145 -11.85 -15.21 -6.31
C ALA A 145 -12.12 -16.64 -5.81
N LEU A 146 -13.30 -17.20 -6.11
CA LEU A 146 -13.65 -18.57 -5.74
C LEU A 146 -12.76 -19.59 -6.45
N ASP A 147 -12.53 -19.42 -7.75
CA ASP A 147 -11.72 -20.33 -8.57
C ASP A 147 -10.26 -20.39 -8.08
N LYS A 148 -9.72 -19.25 -7.65
CA LYS A 148 -8.35 -19.14 -7.13
C LYS A 148 -8.22 -19.50 -5.64
N GLY A 149 -9.35 -19.60 -4.94
CA GLY A 149 -9.44 -19.99 -3.53
C GLY A 149 -9.36 -18.80 -2.58
N VAL A 150 -10.43 -18.60 -1.80
CA VAL A 150 -10.54 -17.62 -0.73
C VAL A 150 -10.80 -18.31 0.61
N ARG A 151 -10.34 -17.73 1.70
CA ARG A 151 -10.55 -18.26 3.06
C ARG A 151 -12.03 -18.31 3.43
N ASN A 152 -12.78 -17.27 3.09
CA ASN A 152 -14.23 -17.20 3.32
C ASN A 152 -14.96 -16.92 1.99
N PRO A 153 -15.59 -17.95 1.39
CA PRO A 153 -16.28 -17.80 0.12
C PRO A 153 -17.64 -17.12 0.22
N ALA A 154 -18.15 -16.83 1.42
CA ALA A 154 -19.52 -16.31 1.61
C ALA A 154 -19.70 -14.95 0.92
N ASP A 155 -18.73 -14.03 1.03
CA ASP A 155 -18.83 -12.71 0.40
C ASP A 155 -18.80 -12.80 -1.12
N ALA A 156 -17.95 -13.64 -1.69
CA ALA A 156 -17.91 -13.86 -3.14
C ALA A 156 -19.25 -14.43 -3.64
N LYS A 157 -19.82 -15.42 -2.94
CA LYS A 157 -21.15 -15.99 -3.26
C LYS A 157 -22.26 -14.95 -3.15
N LYS A 158 -22.20 -14.06 -2.14
CA LYS A 158 -23.16 -12.98 -1.98
C LYS A 158 -23.11 -12.00 -3.17
N ILE A 159 -21.92 -11.64 -3.63
CA ILE A 159 -21.76 -10.78 -4.82
C ILE A 159 -22.33 -11.46 -6.06
N LEU A 160 -22.07 -12.76 -6.27
CA LEU A 160 -22.58 -13.52 -7.39
C LEU A 160 -24.12 -13.59 -7.41
N SER A 161 -24.76 -13.71 -6.24
CA SER A 161 -26.22 -13.80 -6.10
C SER A 161 -26.93 -12.45 -6.10
N ALA A 162 -26.21 -11.32 -6.04
CA ALA A 162 -26.81 -10.00 -6.04
C ALA A 162 -27.64 -9.76 -7.32
N ALA A 163 -28.83 -9.22 -7.17
CA ALA A 163 -29.66 -8.80 -8.29
C ALA A 163 -29.00 -7.68 -9.10
N LYS A 164 -29.42 -7.56 -10.36
CA LYS A 164 -28.95 -6.47 -11.23
C LYS A 164 -29.47 -5.13 -10.76
#